data_b40fbe3a5248ab48afdae8c9a938dfc6
#
_entry.id   b40fbe3a5248ab48afdae8c9a938dfc6
#
_cell.length_a   1.000
_cell.length_b   1.000
_cell.length_c   1.000
_cell.angle_alpha   90.00
_cell.angle_beta   90.00
_cell.angle_gamma   90.00
#
_symmetry.space_group_name_H-M   'P 1'
#
loop_
_entity.id
_entity.type
_entity.pdbx_description
1 polymer ?
#
loop_
_entity_poly.entity_id
_entity_poly.type
_entity_poly.pdbx_seq_one_letter_code
_entity_poly.pdbx_strand_id
1 'polypeptide(L)'
;MIKNILLGRPFLVVFNLTRRCNSICSMCSIWQTPSKIQDELSLEEIESIFKDLKSYGIKHVFLQGGEPLLRKDIIQIIELLIGLGLNPTLITNGLLLDKKIANKIAELKCNVSISLDSLDPKRYKKIRGVDKLPILL
;
A
#
# COMPACT_ATOMS: atom_id res chain seq x y z
N MET A 1 -1.21 -4.65 21.65
CA MET A 1 -1.26 -5.80 20.73
C MET A 1 -1.72 -7.07 21.43
N ILE A 2 -0.99 -7.60 22.42
CA ILE A 2 -1.33 -8.83 23.14
C ILE A 2 -2.77 -8.80 23.72
N LYS A 3 -3.20 -7.69 24.33
CA LYS A 3 -4.55 -7.54 24.89
C LYS A 3 -5.65 -7.70 23.82
N ASN A 4 -5.46 -7.17 22.62
CA ASN A 4 -6.44 -7.32 21.53
C ASN A 4 -6.52 -8.76 21.03
N ILE A 5 -5.37 -9.44 20.92
CA ILE A 5 -5.32 -10.86 20.53
C ILE A 5 -6.07 -11.72 21.53
N LEU A 6 -5.81 -11.52 22.84
CA LEU A 6 -6.48 -12.26 23.92
C LEU A 6 -7.98 -12.02 23.97
N LEU A 7 -8.46 -10.84 23.52
CA LEU A 7 -9.87 -10.48 23.48
C LEU A 7 -10.53 -10.80 22.11
N GLY A 8 -9.81 -11.45 21.18
CA GLY A 8 -10.32 -11.74 19.84
C GLY A 8 -10.60 -10.47 19.00
N ARG A 9 -10.01 -9.33 19.35
CA ARG A 9 -10.22 -8.06 18.63
C ARG A 9 -9.19 -7.88 17.52
N PRO A 10 -9.59 -7.37 16.33
CA PRO A 10 -8.67 -7.06 15.27
C PRO A 10 -7.69 -5.97 15.72
N PHE A 11 -6.44 -6.07 15.30
CA PHE A 11 -5.38 -5.08 15.58
C PHE A 11 -4.68 -4.60 14.30
N LEU A 12 -4.99 -5.22 13.18
CA LEU A 12 -4.41 -4.98 11.86
C LEU A 12 -5.51 -4.96 10.80
N VAL A 13 -5.37 -4.10 9.81
CA VAL A 13 -6.20 -4.08 8.60
C VAL A 13 -5.33 -4.06 7.36
N VAL A 14 -5.76 -4.75 6.33
CA VAL A 14 -5.23 -4.65 4.97
C VAL A 14 -6.22 -3.82 4.15
N PHE A 15 -5.76 -2.69 3.61
CA PHE A 15 -6.62 -1.73 2.93
C PHE A 15 -6.18 -1.52 1.48
N ASN A 16 -7.07 -1.86 0.55
CA ASN A 16 -6.83 -1.69 -0.87
C ASN A 16 -7.20 -0.28 -1.31
N LEU A 17 -6.19 0.56 -1.61
CA LEU A 17 -6.37 1.96 -1.98
C LEU A 17 -6.86 2.15 -3.43
N THR A 18 -6.47 1.23 -4.31
CA THR A 18 -6.80 1.29 -5.75
C THR A 18 -6.73 -0.10 -6.35
N ARG A 19 -7.45 -0.32 -7.45
CA ARG A 19 -7.29 -1.51 -8.28
C ARG A 19 -6.42 -1.26 -9.53
N ARG A 20 -5.98 -0.02 -9.75
CA ARG A 20 -5.05 0.33 -10.83
C ARG A 20 -3.65 -0.21 -10.51
N CYS A 21 -2.98 -0.78 -11.49
CA CYS A 21 -1.63 -1.30 -11.35
C CYS A 21 -0.82 -1.08 -12.63
N ASN A 22 0.47 -0.83 -12.49
CA ASN A 22 1.44 -0.71 -13.58
C ASN A 22 2.24 -2.00 -13.79
N SER A 23 1.80 -3.12 -13.19
CA SER A 23 2.34 -4.48 -13.37
C SER A 23 1.21 -5.45 -13.67
N ILE A 24 1.51 -6.52 -14.42
CA ILE A 24 0.57 -7.56 -14.84
C ILE A 24 1.01 -8.94 -14.32
N CYS A 25 1.22 -9.00 -12.99
CA CYS A 25 1.76 -10.18 -12.33
C CYS A 25 0.93 -11.44 -12.61
N SER A 26 1.61 -12.56 -12.91
CA SER A 26 0.98 -13.83 -13.28
C SER A 26 0.11 -14.44 -12.16
N MET A 27 0.43 -14.13 -10.89
CA MET A 27 -0.29 -14.64 -9.71
C MET A 27 -1.40 -13.70 -9.22
N CYS A 28 -1.63 -12.55 -9.88
CA CYS A 28 -2.55 -11.52 -9.41
C CYS A 28 -3.59 -11.20 -10.47
N SER A 29 -4.85 -11.03 -10.07
CA SER A 29 -5.96 -10.68 -10.97
C SER A 29 -6.43 -9.23 -10.85
N ILE A 30 -5.90 -8.44 -9.91
CA ILE A 30 -6.40 -7.09 -9.62
C ILE A 30 -6.26 -6.14 -10.83
N TRP A 31 -5.20 -6.28 -11.61
CA TRP A 31 -4.92 -5.48 -12.80
C TRP A 31 -5.90 -5.75 -13.97
N GLN A 32 -6.61 -6.88 -13.94
CA GLN A 32 -7.60 -7.24 -14.98
C GLN A 32 -8.89 -6.42 -14.86
N THR A 33 -9.18 -5.89 -13.66
CA THR A 33 -10.36 -5.09 -13.40
C THR A 33 -9.96 -3.80 -12.66
N PRO A 34 -9.24 -2.87 -13.32
CA PRO A 34 -8.81 -1.64 -12.68
C PRO A 34 -10.00 -0.76 -12.29
N SER A 35 -9.87 -0.07 -11.16
CA SER A 35 -10.82 0.99 -10.78
C SER A 35 -10.67 2.19 -11.70
N LYS A 36 -11.77 2.93 -11.92
CA LYS A 36 -11.68 4.31 -12.40
C LYS A 36 -11.27 5.20 -11.23
N ILE A 37 -10.56 6.30 -11.52
CA ILE A 37 -10.10 7.22 -10.47
C ILE A 37 -11.27 7.79 -9.67
N GLN A 38 -12.37 8.09 -10.32
CA GLN A 38 -13.59 8.62 -9.71
C GLN A 38 -14.32 7.64 -8.78
N ASP A 39 -14.02 6.35 -8.89
CA ASP A 39 -14.62 5.29 -8.07
C ASP A 39 -13.72 4.94 -6.87
N GLU A 40 -12.56 5.60 -6.74
CA GLU A 40 -11.66 5.43 -5.60
C GLU A 40 -12.12 6.33 -4.45
N LEU A 41 -12.00 5.84 -3.23
CA LEU A 41 -12.37 6.60 -2.04
C LEU A 41 -11.61 7.93 -1.97
N SER A 42 -12.31 8.99 -1.60
CA SER A 42 -11.71 10.29 -1.31
C SER A 42 -10.90 10.27 -0.01
N LEU A 43 -10.11 11.31 0.23
CA LEU A 43 -9.34 11.43 1.47
C LEU A 43 -10.25 11.52 2.70
N GLU A 44 -11.39 12.21 2.59
CA GLU A 44 -12.39 12.36 3.65
C GLU A 44 -13.08 11.04 3.97
N GLU A 45 -13.41 10.23 2.95
CA GLU A 45 -13.99 8.91 3.14
C GLU A 45 -12.98 7.96 3.82
N ILE A 46 -11.71 8.00 3.39
CA ILE A 46 -10.61 7.26 4.03
C ILE A 46 -10.46 7.69 5.48
N GLU A 47 -10.49 8.99 5.77
CA GLU A 47 -10.40 9.52 7.14
C GLU A 47 -11.53 8.98 8.02
N SER A 48 -12.76 9.03 7.53
CA SER A 48 -13.93 8.52 8.25
C SER A 48 -13.78 7.04 8.59
N ILE A 49 -13.42 6.21 7.58
CA ILE A 49 -13.21 4.77 7.76
C ILE A 49 -12.13 4.50 8.81
N PHE A 50 -10.99 5.21 8.75
CA PHE A 50 -9.89 4.95 9.67
C PHE A 50 -10.12 5.50 11.09
N LYS A 51 -10.94 6.53 11.27
CA LYS A 51 -11.43 6.93 12.59
C LYS A 51 -12.25 5.80 13.23
N ASP A 52 -13.14 5.18 12.48
CA ASP A 52 -13.93 4.05 12.94
C ASP A 52 -13.06 2.84 13.27
N LEU A 53 -12.18 2.44 12.35
CA LEU A 53 -11.26 1.31 12.55
C LEU A 53 -10.37 1.52 13.78
N LYS A 54 -9.88 2.74 14.02
CA LYS A 54 -9.13 3.07 15.23
C LYS A 54 -9.97 2.85 16.51
N SER A 55 -11.25 3.21 16.49
CA SER A 55 -12.15 3.01 17.64
C SER A 55 -12.29 1.52 18.01
N TYR A 56 -12.21 0.62 17.02
CA TYR A 56 -12.20 -0.83 17.22
C TYR A 56 -10.85 -1.39 17.70
N GLY A 57 -9.81 -0.55 17.80
CA GLY A 57 -8.50 -0.95 18.30
C GLY A 57 -7.47 -1.31 17.21
N ILE A 58 -7.76 -1.05 15.95
CA ILE A 58 -6.80 -1.18 14.85
C ILE A 58 -5.63 -0.21 15.13
N LYS A 59 -4.41 -0.71 14.93
CA LYS A 59 -3.16 0.06 15.04
C LYS A 59 -2.28 -0.06 13.81
N HIS A 60 -2.29 -1.20 13.16
CA HIS A 60 -1.45 -1.47 12.00
C HIS A 60 -2.29 -1.47 10.72
N VAL A 61 -1.81 -0.77 9.70
CA VAL A 61 -2.52 -0.62 8.43
C VAL A 61 -1.57 -0.99 7.30
N PHE A 62 -1.88 -2.05 6.57
CA PHE A 62 -1.20 -2.37 5.33
C PHE A 62 -1.92 -1.69 4.16
N LEU A 63 -1.29 -0.63 3.63
CA LEU A 63 -1.75 0.09 2.45
C LEU A 63 -1.28 -0.65 1.21
N GLN A 64 -2.21 -1.22 0.49
CA GLN A 64 -1.92 -1.97 -0.73
C GLN A 64 -3.00 -1.71 -1.81
N GLY A 65 -3.12 -2.61 -2.77
CA GLY A 65 -4.11 -2.58 -3.84
C GLY A 65 -3.51 -3.15 -5.11
N GLY A 66 -3.76 -2.49 -6.25
CA GLY A 66 -2.95 -2.70 -7.44
C GLY A 66 -1.54 -2.14 -7.18
N GLU A 67 -1.34 -0.85 -7.44
CA GLU A 67 -0.13 -0.14 -7.05
C GLU A 67 -0.51 1.17 -6.34
N PRO A 68 -0.31 1.27 -5.02
CA PRO A 68 -0.69 2.45 -4.25
C PRO A 68 -0.03 3.75 -4.72
N LEU A 69 1.21 3.68 -5.23
CA LEU A 69 1.94 4.86 -5.74
C LEU A 69 1.34 5.45 -7.03
N LEU A 70 0.33 4.81 -7.63
CA LEU A 70 -0.49 5.41 -8.69
C LEU A 70 -1.52 6.43 -8.17
N ARG A 71 -1.77 6.46 -6.86
CA ARG A 71 -2.59 7.50 -6.24
C ARG A 71 -1.75 8.76 -6.03
N LYS A 72 -2.24 9.90 -6.52
CA LYS A 72 -1.55 11.19 -6.39
C LYS A 72 -1.52 11.69 -4.95
N ASP A 73 -2.48 11.27 -4.15
CA ASP A 73 -2.69 11.65 -2.74
C ASP A 73 -2.11 10.63 -1.75
N ILE A 74 -1.28 9.68 -2.20
CA ILE A 74 -0.72 8.63 -1.32
C ILE A 74 0.02 9.19 -0.10
N ILE A 75 0.76 10.28 -0.27
CA ILE A 75 1.48 10.90 0.84
C ILE A 75 0.50 11.50 1.87
N GLN A 76 -0.56 12.17 1.40
CA GLN A 76 -1.58 12.74 2.27
C GLN A 76 -2.33 11.64 3.04
N ILE A 77 -2.58 10.49 2.40
CA ILE A 77 -3.18 9.32 3.06
C ILE A 77 -2.25 8.81 4.17
N ILE A 78 -0.95 8.69 3.91
CA ILE A 78 0.04 8.26 4.92
C ILE A 78 0.10 9.27 6.08
N GLU A 79 0.16 10.57 5.78
CA GLU A 79 0.15 11.64 6.77
C GLU A 79 -1.11 11.60 7.66
N LEU A 80 -2.27 11.42 7.03
CA LEU A 80 -3.56 11.27 7.71
C LEU A 80 -3.52 10.11 8.71
N LEU A 81 -3.10 8.92 8.27
CA LEU A 81 -3.07 7.74 9.13
C LEU A 81 -2.12 7.91 10.31
N ILE A 82 -0.94 8.48 10.08
CA ILE A 82 0.01 8.79 11.14
C ILE A 82 -0.56 9.81 12.11
N GLY A 83 -1.22 10.88 11.61
CA GLY A 83 -1.92 11.87 12.41
C GLY A 83 -3.03 11.27 13.28
N LEU A 84 -3.69 10.22 12.79
CA LEU A 84 -4.65 9.44 13.57
C LEU A 84 -3.97 8.51 14.60
N GLY A 85 -2.63 8.43 14.65
CA GLY A 85 -1.88 7.53 15.55
C GLY A 85 -1.89 6.08 15.11
N LEU A 86 -2.09 5.82 13.82
CA LEU A 86 -1.98 4.50 13.19
C LEU A 86 -0.56 4.29 12.66
N ASN A 87 -0.18 3.04 12.46
CA ASN A 87 1.12 2.63 11.93
C ASN A 87 0.95 2.08 10.51
N PRO A 88 1.03 2.93 9.47
CA PRO A 88 0.93 2.47 8.08
C PRO A 88 2.20 1.74 7.64
N THR A 89 2.00 0.72 6.80
CA THR A 89 3.03 0.05 6.01
C THR A 89 2.59 0.10 4.55
N LEU A 90 3.34 0.76 3.71
CA LEU A 90 3.08 0.82 2.27
C LEU A 90 3.62 -0.43 1.60
N ILE A 91 2.75 -1.20 0.94
CA ILE A 91 3.12 -2.36 0.12
C ILE A 91 3.08 -1.92 -1.34
N THR A 92 4.23 -1.95 -2.02
CA THR A 92 4.39 -1.44 -3.37
C THR A 92 5.23 -2.39 -4.23
N ASN A 93 5.04 -2.34 -5.54
CA ASN A 93 5.97 -2.96 -6.47
C ASN A 93 7.29 -2.16 -6.66
N GLY A 94 7.37 -0.96 -6.12
CA GLY A 94 8.55 -0.11 -6.09
C GLY A 94 8.86 0.64 -7.39
N LEU A 95 8.17 0.37 -8.49
CA LEU A 95 8.51 0.93 -9.81
C LEU A 95 8.29 2.45 -9.93
N LEU A 96 7.55 3.04 -9.03
CA LEU A 96 7.26 4.48 -8.94
C LEU A 96 7.90 5.13 -7.71
N LEU A 97 8.70 4.38 -6.95
CA LEU A 97 9.35 4.88 -5.74
C LEU A 97 10.62 5.65 -6.12
N ASP A 98 10.45 6.89 -6.51
CA ASP A 98 11.57 7.80 -6.75
C ASP A 98 12.15 8.36 -5.44
N LYS A 99 13.30 9.05 -5.56
CA LYS A 99 14.00 9.65 -4.41
C LYS A 99 13.14 10.65 -3.64
N LYS A 100 12.27 11.41 -4.31
CA LYS A 100 11.39 12.41 -3.68
C LYS A 100 10.35 11.72 -2.82
N ILE A 101 9.67 10.71 -3.36
CA ILE A 101 8.66 9.91 -2.66
C ILE A 101 9.32 9.15 -1.50
N ALA A 102 10.47 8.52 -1.74
CA ALA A 102 11.20 7.76 -0.72
C ALA A 102 11.61 8.64 0.47
N ASN A 103 12.16 9.84 0.21
CA ASN A 103 12.51 10.79 1.26
C ASN A 103 11.28 11.20 2.08
N LYS A 104 10.15 11.50 1.41
CA LYS A 104 8.92 11.90 2.11
C LYS A 104 8.36 10.79 3.00
N ILE A 105 8.36 9.55 2.50
CA ILE A 105 7.95 8.38 3.28
C ILE A 105 8.88 8.18 4.49
N ALA A 106 10.20 8.37 4.32
CA ALA A 106 11.18 8.26 5.40
C ALA A 106 10.99 9.35 6.46
N GLU A 107 10.76 10.62 6.06
CA GLU A 107 10.42 11.72 6.98
C GLU A 107 9.20 11.38 7.84
N LEU A 108 8.19 10.78 7.25
CA LEU A 108 6.97 10.33 7.91
C LEU A 108 7.16 9.05 8.75
N LYS A 109 8.32 8.42 8.70
CA LYS A 109 8.61 7.13 9.36
C LYS A 109 7.61 6.03 9.01
N CYS A 110 7.07 6.08 7.79
CA CYS A 110 6.18 5.03 7.28
C CYS A 110 7.01 3.82 6.83
N ASN A 111 6.60 2.62 7.24
CA ASN A 111 7.23 1.40 6.77
C ASN A 111 6.92 1.14 5.29
N VAL A 112 7.89 0.57 4.58
CA VAL A 112 7.72 0.17 3.17
C VAL A 112 8.06 -1.29 3.01
N SER A 113 7.20 -2.02 2.30
CA SER A 113 7.44 -3.39 1.85
C SER A 113 7.46 -3.42 0.33
N ILE A 114 8.62 -3.70 -0.25
CA ILE A 114 8.78 -3.79 -1.71
C ILE A 114 8.59 -5.23 -2.14
N SER A 115 7.75 -5.42 -3.14
CA SER A 115 7.44 -6.73 -3.71
C SER A 115 8.53 -7.16 -4.70
N LEU A 116 9.49 -7.97 -4.26
CA LEU A 116 10.59 -8.48 -5.06
C LEU A 116 10.64 -10.02 -4.98
N ASP A 117 10.31 -10.72 -6.07
CA ASP A 117 10.23 -12.19 -6.08
C ASP A 117 11.49 -12.85 -6.62
N SER A 118 12.32 -12.14 -7.37
CA SER A 118 13.53 -12.71 -7.95
C SER A 118 14.53 -11.62 -8.34
N LEU A 119 15.82 -11.93 -8.18
CA LEU A 119 16.94 -11.13 -8.70
C LEU A 119 17.34 -11.56 -10.12
N ASP A 120 16.83 -12.67 -10.63
CA ASP A 120 16.98 -13.06 -12.03
C ASP A 120 16.00 -12.27 -12.91
N PRO A 121 16.46 -11.49 -13.91
CA PRO A 121 15.61 -10.63 -14.72
C PRO A 121 14.53 -11.40 -15.51
N LYS A 122 14.87 -12.58 -16.04
CA LYS A 122 13.92 -13.39 -16.82
C LYS A 122 12.82 -13.91 -15.93
N ARG A 123 13.17 -14.40 -14.73
CA ARG A 123 12.23 -14.91 -13.73
C ARG A 123 11.37 -13.78 -13.18
N TYR A 124 11.97 -12.62 -12.86
CA TYR A 124 11.22 -11.44 -12.42
C TYR A 124 10.18 -11.03 -13.47
N LYS A 125 10.59 -10.88 -14.73
CA LYS A 125 9.70 -10.54 -15.84
C LYS A 125 8.56 -11.55 -16.01
N LYS A 126 8.85 -12.85 -15.90
CA LYS A 126 7.83 -13.91 -15.97
C LYS A 126 6.80 -13.79 -14.86
N ILE A 127 7.22 -13.47 -13.63
CA ILE A 127 6.35 -13.37 -12.45
C ILE A 127 5.59 -12.04 -12.44
N ARG A 128 6.30 -10.90 -12.60
CA ARG A 128 5.75 -9.56 -12.46
C ARG A 128 5.11 -9.00 -13.74
N GLY A 129 5.34 -9.65 -14.89
CA GLY A 129 4.80 -9.24 -16.17
C GLY A 129 5.42 -7.96 -16.74
N VAL A 130 6.51 -7.45 -16.14
CA VAL A 130 7.22 -6.24 -16.54
C VAL A 130 8.72 -6.45 -16.49
N ASP A 131 9.46 -5.84 -17.43
CA ASP A 131 10.92 -5.93 -17.53
C ASP A 131 11.58 -4.71 -16.89
N LYS A 132 11.45 -4.58 -15.57
CA LYS A 132 11.87 -3.38 -14.83
C LYS A 132 12.65 -3.69 -13.55
N LEU A 133 13.23 -4.87 -13.44
CA LEU A 133 14.05 -5.24 -12.27
C LEU A 133 15.18 -4.23 -11.97
N PRO A 134 15.90 -3.65 -12.97
CA PRO A 134 16.98 -2.70 -12.68
C PRO A 134 16.54 -1.43 -11.95
N ILE A 135 15.24 -1.11 -11.95
CA ILE A 135 14.72 0.05 -11.21
C ILE A 135 14.70 -0.20 -9.70
N LEU A 136 14.69 -1.48 -9.30
CA LEU A 136 14.58 -1.89 -7.89
C LEU A 136 15.94 -2.20 -7.24
N LEU A 137 17.00 -2.27 -8.05
CA LEU A 137 18.37 -2.58 -7.64
C LEU A 137 19.27 -1.37 -7.69
#